data_1939ed25b51fc713668fc5b8a4539f71
#
_entry.id   1939ed25b51fc713668fc5b8a4539f71
#
_cell.length_a   1.000
_cell.length_b   1.000
_cell.length_c   1.000
_cell.angle_alpha   90.00
_cell.angle_beta   90.00
_cell.angle_gamma   90.00
#
_symmetry.space_group_name_H-M   'P 1'
#
loop_
_entity.id
_entity.type
_entity.pdbx_description
1 polymer ?
#
loop_
_entity_poly.entity_id
_entity_poly.type
_entity_poly.pdbx_seq_one_letter_code
_entity_poly.pdbx_strand_id
1 'polypeptide(L)'
;MARKPGRAAWAATMVAGVLALAACGGGGPTDVPTRTVPATVEADKGAPPSPAAPTAWPLTGVPSDDVATRPALAVKIENLPQARPQAGLDAADIVWEEVVEGGITRFVAVYHSKTPETVGPIRSVRPMDPAIVAPMHGILAYTGAQKPFIEAVGAAGIQSIIMDKGDDGFYKQKGKRAPHNVFGRTSDFWAQADDDRTSPPPAQFAYASSEGQGTATTAGAPVALLDVRLSASSRAQWSWGADEGAFLRSEGTKPAVSPDGDRLSAANVVVLSVEMTNTKFKDPAGAFVPETQMVGTGEGVVASAGKQVAVTWSKDGVEAPLVLTGPDGGRVLLEQGATWIELVPRGSGSYTVS
;
A
#
# COMPACT_ATOMS: atom_id res chain seq x y z
N MET A 1 48.76 -21.90 -33.50
CA MET A 1 49.02 -20.90 -34.56
C MET A 1 48.32 -19.60 -34.12
N ALA A 2 48.94 -18.74 -33.37
CA ALA A 2 49.81 -17.61 -33.75
C ALA A 2 49.11 -16.63 -34.67
N ARG A 3 48.71 -15.48 -34.15
CA ARG A 3 49.37 -14.16 -34.27
C ARG A 3 48.50 -12.99 -33.69
N LYS A 4 49.00 -12.31 -32.66
CA LYS A 4 48.88 -10.85 -32.50
C LYS A 4 49.94 -10.21 -33.43
N PRO A 5 49.99 -8.90 -33.75
CA PRO A 5 49.85 -7.77 -32.86
C PRO A 5 49.31 -6.47 -33.55
N GLY A 6 49.32 -5.33 -32.81
CA GLY A 6 49.43 -4.01 -33.36
C GLY A 6 48.97 -2.85 -32.47
N ARG A 7 49.88 -2.36 -31.63
CA ARG A 7 49.82 -1.04 -30.98
C ARG A 7 50.21 0.04 -31.96
N ALA A 8 49.56 1.20 -31.93
CA ALA A 8 50.16 2.47 -32.41
C ALA A 8 49.73 3.61 -31.47
N ALA A 9 50.73 4.11 -30.76
CA ALA A 9 50.73 5.39 -30.08
C ALA A 9 51.14 6.49 -31.06
N TRP A 10 50.57 7.67 -30.96
CA TRP A 10 51.12 8.88 -31.57
C TRP A 10 51.14 9.99 -30.52
N ALA A 11 52.33 10.60 -30.44
CA ALA A 11 52.80 11.58 -29.48
C ALA A 11 52.54 13.01 -29.93
N ALA A 12 52.56 13.87 -28.96
CA ALA A 12 52.61 15.30 -28.83
C ALA A 12 53.33 16.13 -29.94
N THR A 13 52.84 17.36 -30.09
CA THR A 13 53.75 18.46 -30.43
C THR A 13 53.23 19.77 -29.83
N MET A 14 54.04 20.38 -28.95
CA MET A 14 53.94 21.76 -28.49
C MET A 14 54.51 22.70 -29.58
N VAL A 15 53.90 23.88 -29.71
CA VAL A 15 54.59 25.04 -30.31
C VAL A 15 54.35 26.27 -29.45
N ALA A 16 55.38 26.74 -28.83
CA ALA A 16 55.49 28.04 -28.17
C ALA A 16 55.83 29.14 -29.23
N GLY A 17 55.17 30.25 -29.13
CA GLY A 17 55.44 31.40 -29.93
C GLY A 17 55.44 32.68 -29.08
N VAL A 18 56.59 33.14 -28.70
CA VAL A 18 56.90 34.48 -28.10
C VAL A 18 57.08 35.50 -29.18
N LEU A 19 56.40 36.61 -29.10
CA LEU A 19 56.79 37.85 -29.81
C LEU A 19 56.50 39.06 -28.92
N ALA A 20 57.58 39.69 -28.46
CA ALA A 20 57.58 40.97 -27.83
C ALA A 20 57.76 42.05 -28.88
N LEU A 21 57.04 43.13 -28.76
CA LEU A 21 57.45 44.41 -29.38
C LEU A 21 57.00 45.58 -28.51
N ALA A 22 57.95 46.36 -28.07
CA ALA A 22 57.81 47.60 -27.33
C ALA A 22 57.61 48.79 -28.29
N ALA A 23 56.75 49.73 -27.86
CA ALA A 23 56.94 51.13 -28.29
C ALA A 23 56.30 52.09 -27.27
N CYS A 24 57.06 53.13 -26.97
CA CYS A 24 56.84 54.20 -25.99
C CYS A 24 55.75 55.19 -26.40
N GLY A 25 55.11 55.81 -25.37
CA GLY A 25 54.30 57.00 -25.52
C GLY A 25 53.78 57.44 -24.12
N GLY A 26 54.39 58.54 -23.58
CA GLY A 26 54.16 59.01 -22.22
C GLY A 26 52.82 59.71 -22.01
N GLY A 27 52.37 59.65 -20.76
CA GLY A 27 51.22 60.39 -20.22
C GLY A 27 51.09 59.99 -18.74
N GLY A 28 51.32 60.98 -17.87
CA GLY A 28 51.47 60.78 -16.42
C GLY A 28 50.29 60.14 -15.72
N PRO A 29 50.50 59.62 -14.52
CA PRO A 29 49.49 58.93 -13.75
C PRO A 29 48.54 59.89 -13.06
N THR A 30 47.29 59.85 -13.40
CA THR A 30 46.23 60.32 -12.51
C THR A 30 45.83 59.15 -11.61
N ASP A 31 46.29 59.19 -10.37
CA ASP A 31 45.81 58.31 -9.28
C ASP A 31 44.32 58.51 -9.06
N VAL A 32 43.54 57.64 -9.59
CA VAL A 32 42.17 57.46 -9.20
C VAL A 32 42.16 56.44 -8.03
N PRO A 33 41.79 56.80 -6.81
CA PRO A 33 41.73 55.84 -5.71
C PRO A 33 40.65 54.81 -6.03
N THR A 34 41.05 53.61 -6.41
CA THR A 34 40.15 52.47 -6.50
C THR A 34 39.73 52.11 -5.11
N ARG A 35 38.54 52.57 -4.72
CA ARG A 35 37.88 52.15 -3.48
C ARG A 35 37.47 50.68 -3.67
N THR A 36 38.27 49.76 -3.22
CA THR A 36 37.90 48.34 -3.09
C THR A 36 36.86 48.25 -1.98
N VAL A 37 35.59 48.19 -2.36
CA VAL A 37 34.54 47.82 -1.44
C VAL A 37 34.72 46.31 -1.24
N PRO A 38 34.99 45.81 -0.02
CA PRO A 38 34.97 44.38 0.22
C PRO A 38 33.55 43.90 -0.11
N ALA A 39 33.45 42.92 -1.01
CA ALA A 39 32.20 42.21 -1.21
C ALA A 39 31.84 41.54 0.13
N THR A 40 30.92 42.12 0.85
CA THR A 40 30.28 41.43 1.98
C THR A 40 29.52 40.28 1.35
N VAL A 41 30.16 39.12 1.27
CA VAL A 41 29.43 37.88 1.07
C VAL A 41 28.56 37.74 2.33
N GLU A 42 27.27 38.02 2.23
CA GLU A 42 26.34 37.57 3.23
C GLU A 42 26.35 36.02 3.17
N ALA A 43 27.25 35.45 3.97
CA ALA A 43 27.12 34.05 4.36
C ALA A 43 25.82 33.91 5.14
N ASP A 44 25.07 32.89 4.82
CA ASP A 44 23.81 32.45 5.45
C ASP A 44 22.52 33.18 5.02
N LYS A 45 22.20 33.12 3.75
CA LYS A 45 20.81 32.82 3.40
C LYS A 45 20.70 31.30 3.36
N GLY A 46 20.41 30.69 4.49
CA GLY A 46 19.95 29.29 4.53
C GLY A 46 18.88 29.10 3.48
N ALA A 47 18.88 27.98 2.76
CA ALA A 47 17.80 27.67 1.84
C ALA A 47 16.45 27.91 2.57
N PRO A 48 15.47 28.55 1.91
CA PRO A 48 14.17 28.74 2.52
C PRO A 48 13.70 27.39 3.04
N PRO A 49 13.09 27.33 4.25
CA PRO A 49 12.57 26.07 4.79
C PRO A 49 11.66 25.46 3.73
N SER A 50 11.90 24.19 3.38
CA SER A 50 10.96 23.45 2.52
C SER A 50 9.59 23.57 3.12
N PRO A 51 8.55 23.89 2.33
CA PRO A 51 7.18 23.88 2.84
C PRO A 51 6.94 22.56 3.59
N ALA A 52 6.41 22.64 4.80
CA ALA A 52 6.00 21.43 5.51
C ALA A 52 5.01 20.68 4.60
N ALA A 53 5.24 19.39 4.39
CA ALA A 53 4.28 18.57 3.68
C ALA A 53 2.93 18.68 4.41
N PRO A 54 1.80 18.86 3.70
CA PRO A 54 0.49 18.89 4.33
C PRO A 54 0.28 17.62 5.15
N THR A 55 -0.31 17.75 6.31
CA THR A 55 -0.72 16.59 7.10
C THR A 55 -1.78 15.81 6.32
N ALA A 56 -1.68 14.49 6.33
CA ALA A 56 -2.59 13.62 5.60
C ALA A 56 -2.85 12.32 6.38
N TRP A 57 -4.00 11.72 6.16
CA TRP A 57 -4.29 10.38 6.67
C TRP A 57 -3.28 9.37 6.13
N PRO A 58 -2.51 8.68 6.98
CA PRO A 58 -1.37 7.86 6.55
C PRO A 58 -1.75 6.65 5.70
N LEU A 59 -2.98 6.16 5.82
CA LEU A 59 -3.46 4.99 5.07
C LEU A 59 -4.21 5.33 3.78
N THR A 60 -4.49 6.61 3.53
CA THR A 60 -5.23 7.06 2.32
C THR A 60 -4.58 8.21 1.58
N GLY A 61 -3.59 8.88 2.18
CA GLY A 61 -2.99 10.10 1.61
C GLY A 61 -3.91 11.31 1.53
N VAL A 62 -5.17 11.20 1.98
CA VAL A 62 -6.13 12.31 1.95
C VAL A 62 -5.69 13.39 2.93
N PRO A 63 -5.54 14.66 2.50
CA PRO A 63 -5.15 15.76 3.37
C PRO A 63 -6.12 15.94 4.53
N SER A 64 -5.57 16.19 5.72
CA SER A 64 -6.37 16.45 6.94
C SER A 64 -5.51 17.12 7.99
N ASP A 65 -6.07 18.12 8.66
CA ASP A 65 -5.45 18.73 9.85
C ASP A 65 -5.81 17.97 11.15
N ASP A 66 -6.78 17.05 11.09
CA ASP A 66 -7.33 16.31 12.23
C ASP A 66 -7.00 14.80 12.16
N VAL A 67 -5.75 14.45 11.86
CA VAL A 67 -5.31 13.04 11.86
C VAL A 67 -5.39 12.50 13.28
N ALA A 68 -6.21 11.47 13.48
CA ALA A 68 -6.44 10.88 14.79
C ALA A 68 -5.18 10.21 15.36
N THR A 69 -4.89 10.47 16.63
CA THR A 69 -3.77 9.87 17.38
C THR A 69 -4.17 8.52 17.98
N ARG A 70 -4.57 7.59 17.14
CA ARG A 70 -4.94 6.21 17.51
C ARG A 70 -4.25 5.22 16.58
N PRO A 71 -4.09 3.94 16.97
CA PRO A 71 -3.54 2.91 16.08
C PRO A 71 -4.50 2.59 14.93
N ALA A 72 -3.97 2.00 13.86
CA ALA A 72 -4.81 1.33 12.87
C ALA A 72 -5.54 0.14 13.51
N LEU A 73 -6.81 -0.04 13.14
CA LEU A 73 -7.59 -1.22 13.48
C LEU A 73 -7.75 -2.09 12.23
N ALA A 74 -7.15 -3.26 12.23
CA ALA A 74 -7.40 -4.29 11.24
C ALA A 74 -8.48 -5.26 11.74
N VAL A 75 -9.39 -5.67 10.87
CA VAL A 75 -10.46 -6.62 11.19
C VAL A 75 -10.46 -7.72 10.14
N LYS A 76 -10.47 -8.98 10.60
CA LYS A 76 -10.58 -10.13 9.71
C LYS A 76 -12.04 -10.38 9.33
N ILE A 77 -12.41 -10.16 8.07
CA ILE A 77 -13.79 -10.21 7.57
C ILE A 77 -13.98 -11.37 6.58
N GLU A 78 -15.12 -12.02 6.67
CA GLU A 78 -15.52 -13.13 5.81
C GLU A 78 -15.97 -12.66 4.41
N ASN A 79 -15.69 -13.47 3.37
CA ASN A 79 -16.20 -13.18 2.02
C ASN A 79 -17.00 -14.32 1.37
N LEU A 80 -17.59 -15.21 2.15
CA LEU A 80 -18.54 -16.18 1.61
C LEU A 80 -19.86 -15.48 1.18
N PRO A 81 -20.58 -16.02 0.18
CA PRO A 81 -21.86 -15.44 -0.25
C PRO A 81 -22.88 -15.25 0.89
N GLN A 82 -22.86 -16.12 1.89
CA GLN A 82 -23.75 -16.05 3.07
C GLN A 82 -23.38 -14.92 4.04
N ALA A 83 -22.14 -14.42 3.96
CA ALA A 83 -21.67 -13.31 4.77
C ALA A 83 -22.12 -11.94 4.22
N ARG A 84 -22.42 -11.89 2.92
CA ARG A 84 -22.70 -10.63 2.19
C ARG A 84 -24.15 -10.16 2.44
N PRO A 85 -24.39 -8.83 2.45
CA PRO A 85 -23.38 -7.78 2.44
C PRO A 85 -22.62 -7.72 3.77
N GLN A 86 -21.33 -7.40 3.67
CA GLN A 86 -20.49 -7.16 4.84
C GLN A 86 -20.65 -5.72 5.31
N ALA A 87 -20.58 -5.51 6.64
CA ALA A 87 -20.61 -4.18 7.22
C ALA A 87 -19.21 -3.58 7.33
N GLY A 88 -19.08 -2.30 7.01
CA GLY A 88 -17.92 -1.46 7.22
C GLY A 88 -16.85 -1.51 6.13
N LEU A 89 -16.98 -2.36 5.10
CA LEU A 89 -15.99 -2.42 4.01
C LEU A 89 -15.91 -1.12 3.20
N ASP A 90 -17.02 -0.40 3.08
CA ASP A 90 -17.13 0.92 2.45
C ASP A 90 -16.40 2.04 3.19
N ALA A 91 -16.11 1.82 4.47
CA ALA A 91 -15.38 2.76 5.32
C ALA A 91 -13.90 2.39 5.50
N ALA A 92 -13.43 1.26 4.97
CA ALA A 92 -12.05 0.84 5.14
C ALA A 92 -11.08 1.73 4.34
N ASP A 93 -9.94 2.05 4.94
CA ASP A 93 -8.84 2.76 4.29
C ASP A 93 -8.07 1.84 3.34
N ILE A 94 -7.79 0.62 3.82
CA ILE A 94 -7.11 -0.42 3.05
C ILE A 94 -7.86 -1.73 3.24
N VAL A 95 -8.07 -2.48 2.17
CA VAL A 95 -8.61 -3.85 2.21
C VAL A 95 -7.68 -4.79 1.47
N TRP A 96 -7.27 -5.86 2.13
CA TRP A 96 -6.54 -6.95 1.52
C TRP A 96 -7.48 -8.13 1.32
N GLU A 97 -7.50 -8.70 0.11
CA GLU A 97 -8.22 -9.95 -0.14
C GLU A 97 -7.25 -11.09 -0.35
N GLU A 98 -7.45 -12.16 0.38
CA GLU A 98 -6.58 -13.34 0.38
C GLU A 98 -7.38 -14.64 0.27
N VAL A 99 -6.79 -15.64 -0.38
CA VAL A 99 -7.35 -16.98 -0.48
C VAL A 99 -7.11 -17.73 0.83
N VAL A 100 -8.16 -18.39 1.31
CA VAL A 100 -8.11 -19.28 2.46
C VAL A 100 -8.58 -20.68 2.07
N GLU A 101 -8.86 -21.56 3.04
CA GLU A 101 -9.23 -22.95 2.78
C GLU A 101 -10.44 -23.07 1.82
N GLY A 102 -10.43 -24.10 1.01
CA GLY A 102 -11.51 -24.36 0.05
C GLY A 102 -11.55 -23.37 -1.12
N GLY A 103 -10.54 -22.54 -1.29
CA GLY A 103 -10.48 -21.52 -2.35
C GLY A 103 -11.43 -20.34 -2.13
N ILE A 104 -12.06 -20.22 -0.95
CA ILE A 104 -12.80 -19.02 -0.57
C ILE A 104 -11.84 -17.92 -0.17
N THR A 105 -12.34 -16.69 -0.06
CA THR A 105 -11.51 -15.56 0.36
C THR A 105 -11.95 -14.97 1.68
N ARG A 106 -11.05 -14.19 2.30
CA ARG A 106 -11.30 -13.31 3.43
C ARG A 106 -10.66 -11.97 3.18
N PHE A 107 -11.17 -10.97 3.89
CA PHE A 107 -10.59 -9.65 3.91
C PHE A 107 -9.84 -9.39 5.21
N VAL A 108 -8.75 -8.62 5.10
CA VAL A 108 -8.20 -7.83 6.19
C VAL A 108 -8.57 -6.38 5.88
N ALA A 109 -9.61 -5.89 6.54
CA ALA A 109 -10.07 -4.50 6.39
C ALA A 109 -9.43 -3.64 7.46
N VAL A 110 -8.81 -2.54 7.07
CA VAL A 110 -8.03 -1.66 7.94
C VAL A 110 -8.67 -0.29 8.01
N TYR A 111 -8.82 0.21 9.21
CA TYR A 111 -9.49 1.46 9.54
C TYR A 111 -8.56 2.38 10.32
N HIS A 112 -8.53 3.63 9.98
CA HIS A 112 -7.90 4.71 10.74
C HIS A 112 -8.59 6.05 10.48
N SER A 113 -8.86 6.42 9.20
CA SER A 113 -9.48 7.70 8.87
C SER A 113 -10.98 7.74 9.22
N LYS A 114 -11.66 6.60 9.08
CA LYS A 114 -13.10 6.46 9.38
C LYS A 114 -13.34 5.46 10.51
N THR A 115 -14.48 5.63 11.20
CA THR A 115 -14.89 4.81 12.34
C THR A 115 -16.29 4.25 12.10
N PRO A 116 -16.44 3.21 11.25
CA PRO A 116 -17.74 2.60 11.09
C PRO A 116 -18.21 2.02 12.44
N GLU A 117 -19.48 2.18 12.78
CA GLU A 117 -20.03 1.68 14.04
C GLU A 117 -19.91 0.15 14.12
N THR A 118 -20.20 -0.52 13.00
CA THR A 118 -20.25 -1.97 12.91
C THR A 118 -19.35 -2.48 11.78
N VAL A 119 -18.62 -3.57 12.06
CA VAL A 119 -17.79 -4.28 11.08
C VAL A 119 -18.05 -5.79 11.13
N GLY A 120 -18.00 -6.45 9.98
CA GLY A 120 -18.14 -7.90 9.92
C GLY A 120 -18.93 -8.44 8.73
N PRO A 121 -19.18 -9.76 8.67
CA PRO A 121 -18.93 -10.78 9.71
C PRO A 121 -17.43 -11.04 9.94
N ILE A 122 -17.03 -11.10 11.21
CA ILE A 122 -15.64 -11.31 11.63
C ILE A 122 -15.31 -12.80 11.62
N ARG A 123 -14.05 -13.13 11.24
CA ARG A 123 -13.56 -14.51 11.13
C ARG A 123 -12.17 -14.68 11.71
N SER A 124 -11.67 -15.91 11.59
CA SER A 124 -10.36 -16.30 12.13
C SER A 124 -9.21 -15.81 11.26
N VAL A 125 -8.09 -15.48 11.89
CA VAL A 125 -6.83 -15.15 11.22
C VAL A 125 -6.20 -16.35 10.52
N ARG A 126 -5.28 -16.06 9.60
CA ARG A 126 -4.54 -17.02 8.81
C ARG A 126 -3.03 -16.70 8.86
N PRO A 127 -2.16 -17.62 8.41
CA PRO A 127 -0.71 -17.48 8.55
C PRO A 127 -0.12 -16.22 7.92
N MET A 128 -0.74 -15.68 6.84
CA MET A 128 -0.28 -14.48 6.14
C MET A 128 -0.63 -13.17 6.85
N ASP A 129 -1.64 -13.16 7.73
CA ASP A 129 -2.13 -11.93 8.38
C ASP A 129 -1.06 -11.15 9.15
N PRO A 130 -0.10 -11.78 9.85
CA PRO A 130 0.99 -11.05 10.49
C PRO A 130 1.77 -10.17 9.52
N ALA A 131 2.11 -10.69 8.33
CA ALA A 131 2.86 -9.93 7.34
C ALA A 131 2.05 -8.80 6.68
N ILE A 132 0.72 -8.86 6.73
CA ILE A 132 -0.17 -7.80 6.27
C ILE A 132 -0.30 -6.69 7.32
N VAL A 133 -0.45 -7.05 8.60
CA VAL A 133 -0.83 -6.11 9.66
C VAL A 133 0.36 -5.54 10.42
N ALA A 134 1.46 -6.30 10.60
CA ALA A 134 2.61 -5.86 11.39
C ALA A 134 3.20 -4.50 10.96
N PRO A 135 3.30 -4.16 9.66
CA PRO A 135 3.84 -2.85 9.25
C PRO A 135 3.08 -1.65 9.78
N MET A 136 1.84 -1.83 10.23
CA MET A 136 0.99 -0.75 10.74
C MET A 136 1.11 -0.53 12.25
N HIS A 137 1.79 -1.43 12.98
CA HIS A 137 1.91 -1.41 14.44
C HIS A 137 0.55 -1.28 15.15
N GLY A 138 -0.50 -1.86 14.55
CA GLY A 138 -1.89 -1.67 14.93
C GLY A 138 -2.47 -2.79 15.80
N ILE A 139 -3.79 -2.81 15.82
CA ILE A 139 -4.63 -3.79 16.50
C ILE A 139 -5.24 -4.70 15.44
N LEU A 140 -5.39 -5.99 15.74
CA LEU A 140 -6.09 -6.94 14.86
C LEU A 140 -7.23 -7.62 15.63
N ALA A 141 -8.48 -7.37 15.18
CA ALA A 141 -9.69 -8.00 15.72
C ALA A 141 -10.10 -9.21 14.87
N TYR A 142 -10.32 -10.35 15.51
CA TYR A 142 -10.71 -11.60 14.86
C TYR A 142 -11.42 -12.58 15.81
N THR A 143 -12.10 -13.62 15.27
CA THR A 143 -12.84 -14.54 16.14
C THR A 143 -11.93 -15.48 16.92
N GLY A 144 -10.87 -15.98 16.30
CA GLY A 144 -9.94 -16.95 16.86
C GLY A 144 -9.03 -17.49 15.75
N ALA A 145 -8.30 -18.56 16.02
CA ALA A 145 -7.56 -19.37 15.06
C ALA A 145 -6.93 -20.59 15.75
N GLN A 146 -6.21 -21.42 14.98
CA GLN A 146 -5.29 -22.38 15.55
C GLN A 146 -4.17 -21.65 16.32
N LYS A 147 -3.76 -22.23 17.45
CA LYS A 147 -2.79 -21.62 18.38
C LYS A 147 -1.53 -21.07 17.70
N PRO A 148 -0.85 -21.78 16.74
CA PRO A 148 0.33 -21.24 16.08
C PRO A 148 0.09 -19.94 15.30
N PHE A 149 -1.10 -19.73 14.75
CA PHE A 149 -1.43 -18.50 14.00
C PHE A 149 -1.65 -17.32 14.96
N ILE A 150 -2.29 -17.57 16.11
CA ILE A 150 -2.44 -16.56 17.17
C ILE A 150 -1.06 -16.16 17.72
N GLU A 151 -0.19 -17.16 17.97
CA GLU A 151 1.19 -16.92 18.44
C GLU A 151 1.99 -16.11 17.41
N ALA A 152 1.82 -16.38 16.11
CA ALA A 152 2.50 -15.62 15.05
C ALA A 152 2.06 -14.16 15.00
N VAL A 153 0.77 -13.86 15.23
CA VAL A 153 0.26 -12.48 15.33
C VAL A 153 0.95 -11.74 16.48
N GLY A 154 1.02 -12.36 17.68
CA GLY A 154 1.71 -11.78 18.83
C GLY A 154 3.21 -11.61 18.63
N ALA A 155 3.86 -12.61 18.01
CA ALA A 155 5.30 -12.56 17.71
C ALA A 155 5.66 -11.44 16.70
N ALA A 156 4.72 -11.02 15.86
CA ALA A 156 4.84 -9.90 14.95
C ALA A 156 4.52 -8.53 15.60
N GLY A 157 4.42 -8.46 16.92
CA GLY A 157 4.16 -7.21 17.65
C GLY A 157 2.74 -6.63 17.48
N ILE A 158 1.80 -7.42 16.96
CA ILE A 158 0.41 -6.99 16.74
C ILE A 158 -0.40 -7.26 18.01
N GLN A 159 -1.12 -6.25 18.48
CA GLN A 159 -2.09 -6.44 19.55
C GLN A 159 -3.30 -7.18 19.00
N SER A 160 -3.67 -8.29 19.62
CA SER A 160 -4.83 -9.09 19.24
C SER A 160 -6.04 -8.77 20.12
N ILE A 161 -7.21 -8.64 19.49
CA ILE A 161 -8.53 -8.62 20.14
C ILE A 161 -9.29 -9.86 19.65
N ILE A 162 -9.54 -10.82 20.53
CA ILE A 162 -9.94 -12.18 20.16
C ILE A 162 -11.26 -12.56 20.82
N MET A 163 -12.30 -12.77 20.02
CA MET A 163 -13.63 -13.18 20.52
C MET A 163 -13.57 -14.45 21.38
N ASP A 164 -12.82 -15.47 20.93
CA ASP A 164 -12.74 -16.77 21.64
C ASP A 164 -12.00 -16.66 22.98
N LYS A 165 -11.29 -15.56 23.24
CA LYS A 165 -10.69 -15.23 24.54
C LYS A 165 -11.61 -14.41 25.44
N GLY A 166 -12.75 -13.96 24.93
CA GLY A 166 -13.71 -13.16 25.67
C GLY A 166 -13.42 -11.66 25.65
N ASP A 167 -12.58 -11.18 24.70
CA ASP A 167 -12.34 -9.75 24.55
C ASP A 167 -13.63 -9.02 24.13
N ASP A 168 -13.77 -7.78 24.52
CA ASP A 168 -14.98 -6.98 24.32
C ASP A 168 -15.18 -6.54 22.87
N GLY A 169 -16.39 -6.03 22.58
CA GLY A 169 -16.75 -5.42 21.30
C GLY A 169 -17.38 -6.38 20.30
N PHE A 170 -17.27 -7.68 20.48
CA PHE A 170 -17.93 -8.68 19.62
C PHE A 170 -19.38 -8.93 20.01
N TYR A 171 -20.21 -9.14 19.01
CA TYR A 171 -21.61 -9.53 19.23
C TYR A 171 -22.13 -10.42 18.09
N LYS A 172 -23.23 -11.12 18.37
CA LYS A 172 -23.92 -11.94 17.36
C LYS A 172 -25.06 -11.12 16.73
N GLN A 173 -24.92 -10.83 15.44
CA GLN A 173 -25.91 -10.10 14.67
C GLN A 173 -27.21 -10.88 14.57
N LYS A 174 -28.30 -10.27 15.03
CA LYS A 174 -29.66 -10.85 14.93
C LYS A 174 -30.05 -11.03 13.45
N GLY A 175 -30.67 -12.16 13.11
CA GLY A 175 -31.07 -12.46 11.73
C GLY A 175 -30.03 -13.12 10.86
N LYS A 176 -28.76 -13.11 11.25
CA LYS A 176 -27.67 -13.84 10.59
C LYS A 176 -27.47 -15.20 11.26
N ARG A 177 -27.14 -16.24 10.49
CA ARG A 177 -26.89 -17.60 11.01
C ARG A 177 -25.41 -17.81 11.29
N ALA A 178 -25.10 -18.56 12.35
CA ALA A 178 -23.73 -19.02 12.58
C ALA A 178 -23.26 -19.89 11.40
N PRO A 179 -21.99 -19.78 11.02
CA PRO A 179 -20.92 -18.99 11.64
C PRO A 179 -20.77 -17.57 11.05
N HIS A 180 -21.72 -17.07 10.25
CA HIS A 180 -21.69 -15.81 9.50
C HIS A 180 -22.33 -14.65 10.29
N ASN A 181 -22.34 -14.70 11.60
CA ASN A 181 -23.13 -13.80 12.47
C ASN A 181 -22.30 -13.06 13.53
N VAL A 182 -20.98 -13.16 13.51
CA VAL A 182 -20.12 -12.41 14.45
C VAL A 182 -19.77 -11.06 13.85
N PHE A 183 -20.14 -10.00 14.55
CA PHE A 183 -19.84 -8.62 14.19
C PHE A 183 -19.13 -7.93 15.34
N GLY A 184 -18.57 -6.75 15.09
CA GLY A 184 -17.87 -5.98 16.11
C GLY A 184 -18.17 -4.50 16.05
N ARG A 185 -18.00 -3.82 17.19
CA ARG A 185 -18.03 -2.37 17.30
C ARG A 185 -16.58 -1.85 17.29
N THR A 186 -16.28 -0.99 16.35
CA THR A 186 -14.91 -0.48 16.20
C THR A 186 -14.47 0.39 17.39
N SER A 187 -15.40 1.14 18.00
CA SER A 187 -15.14 1.90 19.21
C SER A 187 -14.65 1.04 20.38
N ASP A 188 -15.29 -0.12 20.56
CA ASP A 188 -14.96 -1.02 21.65
C ASP A 188 -13.62 -1.72 21.42
N PHE A 189 -13.26 -1.97 20.14
CA PHE A 189 -11.94 -2.49 19.79
C PHE A 189 -10.84 -1.45 20.05
N TRP A 190 -11.02 -0.20 19.63
CA TRP A 190 -10.04 0.85 19.93
C TRP A 190 -9.93 1.16 21.42
N ALA A 191 -11.01 1.03 22.20
CA ALA A 191 -10.97 1.24 23.64
C ALA A 191 -10.09 0.23 24.40
N GLN A 192 -9.72 -0.88 23.75
CA GLN A 192 -8.81 -1.88 24.29
C GLN A 192 -7.37 -1.73 23.80
N ALA A 193 -7.05 -0.63 23.09
CA ALA A 193 -5.67 -0.37 22.66
C ALA A 193 -4.74 -0.29 23.87
N ASP A 194 -3.59 -0.96 23.81
CA ASP A 194 -2.55 -0.87 24.85
C ASP A 194 -2.05 0.58 24.97
N ASP A 195 -1.61 0.96 26.16
CA ASP A 195 -1.21 2.33 26.49
C ASP A 195 -0.09 2.90 25.60
N ASP A 196 0.71 2.06 24.97
CA ASP A 196 1.76 2.45 24.02
C ASP A 196 1.27 2.63 22.58
N ARG A 197 0.01 2.31 22.29
CA ARG A 197 -0.60 2.39 20.95
C ARG A 197 -1.41 3.66 20.76
N THR A 198 -0.76 4.79 20.92
CA THR A 198 -1.39 6.12 20.88
C THR A 198 -1.00 6.94 19.64
N SER A 199 -0.28 6.35 18.69
CA SER A 199 0.20 7.03 17.50
C SER A 199 -0.57 6.61 16.25
N PRO A 200 -0.71 7.49 15.25
CA PRO A 200 -1.18 7.10 13.93
C PRO A 200 -0.27 6.00 13.34
N PRO A 201 -0.82 5.11 12.49
CA PRO A 201 0.00 4.12 11.79
C PRO A 201 0.98 4.81 10.83
N PRO A 202 2.14 4.21 10.54
CA PRO A 202 2.98 4.66 9.44
C PRO A 202 2.26 4.46 8.09
N ALA A 203 2.57 5.34 7.13
CA ALA A 203 2.05 5.20 5.77
C ALA A 203 2.49 3.86 5.15
N GLN A 204 1.55 3.12 4.60
CA GLN A 204 1.82 1.82 3.98
C GLN A 204 2.21 1.96 2.52
N PHE A 205 1.73 3.01 1.86
CA PHE A 205 2.04 3.34 0.47
C PHE A 205 2.54 4.78 0.35
N ALA A 206 3.12 5.10 -0.78
CA ALA A 206 3.32 6.48 -1.17
C ALA A 206 2.06 6.98 -1.88
N TYR A 207 1.60 8.16 -1.53
CA TYR A 207 0.43 8.79 -2.13
C TYR A 207 0.83 10.04 -2.89
N ALA A 208 0.06 10.36 -3.93
CA ALA A 208 0.18 11.63 -4.63
C ALA A 208 -0.14 12.80 -3.69
N SER A 209 0.58 13.90 -3.82
CA SER A 209 0.37 15.11 -3.00
C SER A 209 -0.93 15.85 -3.36
N SER A 210 -1.51 15.57 -4.51
CA SER A 210 -2.80 16.10 -4.98
C SER A 210 -3.49 15.10 -5.89
N GLU A 211 -4.80 15.22 -5.98
CA GLU A 211 -5.64 14.42 -6.87
C GLU A 211 -5.16 14.49 -8.33
N GLY A 212 -5.25 13.38 -9.04
CA GLY A 212 -4.85 13.27 -10.44
C GLY A 212 -3.33 13.15 -10.67
N GLN A 213 -2.52 13.06 -9.62
CA GLN A 213 -1.05 12.96 -9.72
C GLN A 213 -0.50 11.57 -9.36
N GLY A 214 -1.36 10.57 -9.17
CA GLY A 214 -0.94 9.19 -9.01
C GLY A 214 -0.21 8.65 -10.23
N THR A 215 0.69 7.71 -10.02
CA THR A 215 1.52 7.14 -11.12
C THR A 215 0.66 6.51 -12.22
N ALA A 216 -0.38 5.75 -11.86
CA ALA A 216 -1.28 5.17 -12.85
C ALA A 216 -2.05 6.26 -13.60
N THR A 217 -2.49 7.31 -12.93
CA THR A 217 -3.23 8.42 -13.52
C THR A 217 -2.39 9.22 -14.52
N THR A 218 -1.12 9.48 -14.20
CA THR A 218 -0.24 10.32 -15.03
C THR A 218 0.45 9.55 -16.15
N ALA A 219 0.87 8.31 -15.91
CA ALA A 219 1.69 7.52 -16.82
C ALA A 219 1.03 6.21 -17.30
N GLY A 220 -0.15 5.85 -16.75
CA GLY A 220 -0.80 4.58 -17.04
C GLY A 220 -1.59 4.55 -18.35
N ALA A 221 -1.88 3.33 -18.82
CA ALA A 221 -2.80 3.06 -19.93
C ALA A 221 -4.26 3.05 -19.45
N PRO A 222 -5.24 3.42 -20.27
CA PRO A 222 -6.65 3.31 -19.92
C PRO A 222 -7.04 1.88 -19.52
N VAL A 223 -7.95 1.75 -18.54
CA VAL A 223 -8.55 0.49 -18.12
C VAL A 223 -10.01 0.70 -17.73
N ALA A 224 -10.88 -0.14 -18.25
CA ALA A 224 -12.30 -0.16 -17.90
C ALA A 224 -12.64 -1.26 -16.90
N LEU A 225 -11.90 -2.37 -16.92
CA LEU A 225 -12.20 -3.55 -16.11
C LEU A 225 -10.90 -4.27 -15.69
N LEU A 226 -10.79 -4.56 -14.39
CA LEU A 226 -9.89 -5.58 -13.88
C LEU A 226 -10.75 -6.79 -13.49
N ASP A 227 -10.48 -7.93 -14.10
CA ASP A 227 -11.14 -9.20 -13.81
C ASP A 227 -10.17 -10.12 -13.08
N VAL A 228 -10.39 -10.30 -11.80
CA VAL A 228 -9.46 -10.96 -10.88
C VAL A 228 -10.04 -12.29 -10.42
N ARG A 229 -9.45 -13.37 -10.83
CA ARG A 229 -9.77 -14.73 -10.38
C ARG A 229 -8.76 -15.14 -9.31
N LEU A 230 -9.17 -15.13 -8.07
CA LEU A 230 -8.33 -15.52 -6.93
C LEU A 230 -8.23 -17.05 -6.80
N SER A 231 -9.31 -17.76 -7.13
CA SER A 231 -9.38 -19.21 -7.14
C SER A 231 -10.46 -19.73 -8.12
N ALA A 232 -10.69 -21.02 -8.14
CA ALA A 232 -11.79 -21.60 -8.91
C ALA A 232 -13.18 -21.14 -8.41
N SER A 233 -13.30 -20.77 -7.14
CA SER A 233 -14.57 -20.37 -6.47
C SER A 233 -14.66 -18.87 -6.14
N SER A 234 -13.58 -18.11 -6.28
CA SER A 234 -13.54 -16.69 -5.90
C SER A 234 -13.06 -15.83 -7.06
N ARG A 235 -13.91 -14.88 -7.47
CA ARG A 235 -13.64 -13.95 -8.56
C ARG A 235 -14.16 -12.57 -8.17
N ALA A 236 -13.29 -11.58 -8.20
CA ALA A 236 -13.62 -10.17 -8.05
C ALA A 236 -13.54 -9.47 -9.42
N GLN A 237 -14.44 -8.54 -9.66
CA GLN A 237 -14.35 -7.62 -10.81
C GLN A 237 -14.36 -6.18 -10.30
N TRP A 238 -13.52 -5.35 -10.91
CA TRP A 238 -13.42 -3.93 -10.65
C TRP A 238 -13.63 -3.18 -11.94
N SER A 239 -14.79 -2.54 -12.07
CA SER A 239 -15.12 -1.71 -13.24
C SER A 239 -14.92 -0.24 -12.91
N TRP A 240 -14.33 0.52 -13.85
CA TRP A 240 -14.22 1.96 -13.69
C TRP A 240 -15.58 2.63 -13.80
N GLY A 241 -15.98 3.34 -12.76
CA GLY A 241 -17.17 4.19 -12.72
C GLY A 241 -16.73 5.64 -12.93
N ALA A 242 -16.95 6.17 -14.13
CA ALA A 242 -16.52 7.52 -14.45
C ALA A 242 -17.30 8.59 -13.67
N ASP A 243 -18.57 8.34 -13.41
CA ASP A 243 -19.45 9.23 -12.64
C ASP A 243 -19.10 9.20 -11.14
N GLU A 244 -18.66 8.04 -10.63
CA GLU A 244 -18.24 7.86 -9.25
C GLU A 244 -16.78 8.26 -9.02
N GLY A 245 -15.99 8.38 -10.09
CA GLY A 245 -14.55 8.64 -9.99
C GLY A 245 -13.78 7.53 -9.29
N ALA A 246 -14.26 6.29 -9.29
CA ALA A 246 -13.72 5.16 -8.54
C ALA A 246 -13.90 3.84 -9.27
N PHE A 247 -13.11 2.83 -8.89
CA PHE A 247 -13.35 1.46 -9.29
C PHE A 247 -14.45 0.83 -8.42
N LEU A 248 -15.46 0.26 -9.08
CA LEU A 248 -16.63 -0.36 -8.46
C LEU A 248 -16.47 -1.87 -8.39
N ARG A 249 -16.57 -2.43 -7.17
CA ARG A 249 -16.41 -3.86 -6.93
C ARG A 249 -17.64 -4.68 -7.34
N SER A 250 -17.41 -5.87 -7.87
CA SER A 250 -18.41 -6.93 -8.03
C SER A 250 -17.82 -8.28 -7.61
N GLU A 251 -18.67 -9.13 -7.05
CA GLU A 251 -18.37 -10.52 -6.71
C GLU A 251 -18.76 -11.41 -7.91
N GLY A 252 -17.78 -11.79 -8.72
CA GLY A 252 -18.06 -12.21 -10.09
C GLY A 252 -18.74 -11.09 -10.86
N THR A 253 -19.97 -11.30 -11.32
CA THR A 253 -20.77 -10.26 -12.02
C THR A 253 -21.80 -9.57 -11.13
N LYS A 254 -21.93 -9.99 -9.85
CA LYS A 254 -22.89 -9.40 -8.91
C LYS A 254 -22.30 -8.17 -8.24
N PRO A 255 -22.93 -6.99 -8.33
CA PRO A 255 -22.50 -5.80 -7.62
C PRO A 255 -22.28 -6.06 -6.13
N ALA A 256 -21.11 -5.69 -5.61
CA ALA A 256 -20.83 -5.70 -4.19
C ALA A 256 -21.34 -4.41 -3.56
N VAL A 257 -22.08 -4.53 -2.45
CA VAL A 257 -22.73 -3.41 -1.78
C VAL A 257 -22.56 -3.49 -0.27
N SER A 258 -22.63 -2.33 0.40
CA SER A 258 -22.76 -2.22 1.85
C SER A 258 -24.16 -2.71 2.32
N PRO A 259 -24.40 -2.88 3.61
CA PRO A 259 -25.75 -3.17 4.14
C PRO A 259 -26.79 -2.10 3.76
N ASP A 260 -26.39 -0.86 3.56
CA ASP A 260 -27.24 0.27 3.19
C ASP A 260 -27.51 0.35 1.67
N GLY A 261 -26.85 -0.51 0.89
CA GLY A 261 -27.03 -0.60 -0.56
C GLY A 261 -26.01 0.18 -1.39
N ASP A 262 -25.09 0.90 -0.76
CA ASP A 262 -24.05 1.65 -1.45
C ASP A 262 -23.02 0.72 -2.09
N ARG A 263 -22.56 1.06 -3.29
CA ARG A 263 -21.56 0.27 -4.02
C ARG A 263 -20.21 0.30 -3.30
N LEU A 264 -19.62 -0.88 -3.10
CA LEU A 264 -18.24 -0.95 -2.66
C LEU A 264 -17.33 -0.44 -3.78
N SER A 265 -16.46 0.49 -3.43
CA SER A 265 -15.58 1.18 -4.37
C SER A 265 -14.20 1.44 -3.78
N ALA A 266 -13.23 1.72 -4.65
CA ALA A 266 -11.87 2.09 -4.27
C ALA A 266 -11.29 3.14 -5.22
N ALA A 267 -10.50 4.07 -4.68
CA ALA A 267 -9.70 4.99 -5.49
C ALA A 267 -8.55 4.24 -6.19
N ASN A 268 -7.99 3.24 -5.50
CA ASN A 268 -6.89 2.43 -5.99
C ASN A 268 -7.23 0.94 -5.89
N VAL A 269 -6.99 0.21 -6.97
CA VAL A 269 -7.02 -1.26 -6.98
C VAL A 269 -5.61 -1.77 -7.31
N VAL A 270 -5.03 -2.55 -6.41
CA VAL A 270 -3.71 -3.14 -6.54
C VAL A 270 -3.89 -4.65 -6.70
N VAL A 271 -3.45 -5.22 -7.81
CA VAL A 271 -3.50 -6.67 -8.05
C VAL A 271 -2.08 -7.20 -8.02
N LEU A 272 -1.78 -8.10 -7.09
CA LEU A 272 -0.44 -8.65 -6.88
C LEU A 272 -0.42 -10.14 -7.18
N SER A 273 0.48 -10.57 -8.05
CA SER A 273 0.80 -11.98 -8.28
C SER A 273 1.70 -12.48 -7.15
N VAL A 274 1.23 -13.46 -6.39
CA VAL A 274 1.88 -13.93 -5.16
C VAL A 274 2.06 -15.45 -5.16
N GLU A 275 3.10 -15.95 -4.50
CA GLU A 275 3.22 -17.37 -4.20
C GLU A 275 2.25 -17.75 -3.08
N MET A 276 1.64 -18.92 -3.21
CA MET A 276 0.80 -19.51 -2.17
C MET A 276 1.20 -20.96 -1.95
N THR A 277 1.44 -21.34 -0.70
CA THR A 277 1.80 -22.69 -0.31
C THR A 277 0.82 -23.24 0.73
N ASN A 278 0.69 -24.54 0.81
CA ASN A 278 -0.07 -25.15 1.89
C ASN A 278 0.81 -25.31 3.13
N THR A 279 0.33 -24.87 4.27
CA THR A 279 0.96 -25.18 5.56
C THR A 279 0.75 -26.65 5.91
N LYS A 280 1.41 -27.11 6.97
CA LYS A 280 1.14 -28.45 7.56
C LYS A 280 -0.19 -28.55 8.33
N PHE A 281 -0.83 -27.42 8.57
CA PHE A 281 -2.07 -27.33 9.36
C PHE A 281 -3.29 -27.58 8.48
N LYS A 282 -4.33 -28.12 9.10
CA LYS A 282 -5.60 -28.40 8.43
C LYS A 282 -6.75 -27.74 9.20
N ASP A 283 -7.77 -27.37 8.48
CA ASP A 283 -9.02 -26.92 9.06
C ASP A 283 -9.84 -28.08 9.65
N PRO A 284 -10.97 -27.83 10.35
CA PRO A 284 -11.82 -28.91 10.89
C PRO A 284 -12.40 -29.84 9.82
N ALA A 285 -12.50 -29.41 8.56
CA ALA A 285 -12.96 -30.23 7.44
C ALA A 285 -11.83 -31.07 6.80
N GLY A 286 -10.58 -30.91 7.26
CA GLY A 286 -9.41 -31.64 6.79
C GLY A 286 -8.68 -31.00 5.62
N ALA A 287 -9.11 -29.83 5.14
CA ALA A 287 -8.41 -29.07 4.11
C ALA A 287 -7.14 -28.40 4.68
N PHE A 288 -6.07 -28.40 3.88
CA PHE A 288 -4.86 -27.68 4.27
C PHE A 288 -5.13 -26.17 4.34
N VAL A 289 -4.55 -25.52 5.35
CA VAL A 289 -4.57 -24.07 5.47
C VAL A 289 -3.53 -23.51 4.51
N PRO A 290 -3.93 -22.71 3.50
CA PRO A 290 -2.99 -22.06 2.61
C PRO A 290 -2.34 -20.86 3.29
N GLU A 291 -1.16 -20.50 2.80
CA GLU A 291 -0.41 -19.33 3.20
C GLU A 291 0.07 -18.59 1.96
N THR A 292 -0.39 -17.36 1.80
CA THR A 292 0.14 -16.43 0.81
C THR A 292 1.50 -15.91 1.29
N GLN A 293 2.53 -16.06 0.46
CA GLN A 293 3.88 -15.64 0.80
C GLN A 293 4.01 -14.13 0.55
N MET A 294 3.86 -13.35 1.63
CA MET A 294 3.90 -11.89 1.57
C MET A 294 5.31 -11.30 1.66
N VAL A 295 6.29 -12.06 2.16
CA VAL A 295 7.71 -11.66 2.19
C VAL A 295 8.37 -12.14 0.91
N GLY A 296 8.97 -11.23 0.13
CA GLY A 296 9.57 -11.53 -1.16
C GLY A 296 9.27 -10.48 -2.22
N THR A 297 9.18 -10.92 -3.46
CA THR A 297 8.97 -10.04 -4.61
C THR A 297 8.01 -10.65 -5.63
N GLY A 298 7.41 -9.81 -6.45
CA GLY A 298 6.58 -10.28 -7.55
C GLY A 298 6.14 -9.14 -8.47
N GLU A 299 5.25 -9.49 -9.39
CA GLU A 299 4.68 -8.55 -10.35
C GLU A 299 3.23 -8.24 -9.99
N GLY A 300 2.71 -7.15 -10.51
CA GLY A 300 1.34 -6.75 -10.31
C GLY A 300 0.92 -5.59 -11.20
N VAL A 301 -0.24 -5.05 -10.88
CA VAL A 301 -0.83 -3.88 -11.52
C VAL A 301 -1.40 -2.95 -10.46
N VAL A 302 -1.26 -1.67 -10.66
CA VAL A 302 -1.98 -0.62 -9.92
C VAL A 302 -2.93 0.07 -10.87
N ALA A 303 -4.20 0.15 -10.49
CA ALA A 303 -5.22 0.89 -11.22
C ALA A 303 -5.78 2.03 -10.36
N SER A 304 -5.84 3.22 -10.92
CA SER A 304 -6.40 4.44 -10.32
C SER A 304 -6.95 5.35 -11.41
N ALA A 305 -8.04 6.06 -11.14
CA ALA A 305 -8.63 7.05 -12.05
C ALA A 305 -8.84 6.53 -13.49
N GLY A 306 -9.33 5.30 -13.66
CA GLY A 306 -9.59 4.69 -14.98
C GLY A 306 -8.34 4.36 -15.80
N LYS A 307 -7.16 4.33 -15.18
CA LYS A 307 -5.90 3.95 -15.82
C LYS A 307 -5.16 2.92 -14.96
N GLN A 308 -4.22 2.21 -15.57
CA GLN A 308 -3.42 1.19 -14.92
C GLN A 308 -1.94 1.28 -15.29
N VAL A 309 -1.07 0.84 -14.41
CA VAL A 309 0.36 0.70 -14.63
C VAL A 309 0.83 -0.65 -14.09
N ALA A 310 1.68 -1.35 -14.86
CA ALA A 310 2.36 -2.54 -14.38
C ALA A 310 3.36 -2.17 -13.27
N VAL A 311 3.48 -3.00 -12.25
CA VAL A 311 4.39 -2.78 -11.13
C VAL A 311 5.15 -4.05 -10.78
N THR A 312 6.30 -3.88 -10.13
CA THR A 312 6.89 -4.91 -9.29
C THR A 312 6.63 -4.57 -7.83
N TRP A 313 6.43 -5.60 -7.01
CA TRP A 313 6.31 -5.41 -5.58
C TRP A 313 7.45 -6.10 -4.84
N SER A 314 7.83 -5.56 -3.69
CA SER A 314 8.78 -6.17 -2.76
C SER A 314 8.38 -5.94 -1.32
N LYS A 315 8.72 -6.89 -0.46
CA LYS A 315 8.54 -6.82 0.98
C LYS A 315 9.66 -7.60 1.66
N ASP A 316 10.54 -6.91 2.38
CA ASP A 316 11.80 -7.47 2.90
C ASP A 316 11.63 -8.29 4.18
N GLY A 317 10.50 -8.18 4.85
CA GLY A 317 10.23 -8.89 6.12
C GLY A 317 8.79 -8.71 6.58
N VAL A 318 8.43 -9.41 7.64
CA VAL A 318 7.06 -9.38 8.21
C VAL A 318 6.65 -7.96 8.58
N GLU A 319 7.53 -7.21 9.23
CA GLU A 319 7.27 -5.84 9.69
C GLU A 319 7.56 -4.75 8.63
N ALA A 320 8.24 -5.10 7.54
CA ALA A 320 8.54 -4.15 6.47
C ALA A 320 7.26 -3.80 5.68
N PRO A 321 7.07 -2.55 5.25
CA PRO A 321 5.96 -2.21 4.37
C PRO A 321 6.12 -2.86 3.00
N LEU A 322 5.00 -3.03 2.29
CA LEU A 322 5.01 -3.41 0.88
C LEU A 322 5.46 -2.21 0.03
N VAL A 323 6.43 -2.42 -0.85
CA VAL A 323 6.91 -1.41 -1.79
C VAL A 323 6.42 -1.74 -3.19
N LEU A 324 5.83 -0.75 -3.87
CA LEU A 324 5.41 -0.83 -5.26
C LEU A 324 6.36 0.01 -6.12
N THR A 325 6.94 -0.61 -7.15
CA THR A 325 7.91 0.03 -8.06
C THR A 325 7.37 0.02 -9.48
N GLY A 326 7.36 1.16 -10.13
CA GLY A 326 6.91 1.33 -11.50
C GLY A 326 7.92 0.84 -12.55
N PRO A 327 7.53 0.85 -13.84
CA PRO A 327 8.41 0.41 -14.93
C PRO A 327 9.69 1.26 -15.09
N ASP A 328 9.66 2.50 -14.60
CA ASP A 328 10.79 3.43 -14.59
C ASP A 328 11.75 3.20 -13.41
N GLY A 329 11.45 2.23 -12.53
CA GLY A 329 12.20 1.96 -11.30
C GLY A 329 11.86 2.92 -10.15
N GLY A 330 10.95 3.88 -10.36
CA GLY A 330 10.47 4.80 -9.33
C GLY A 330 9.42 4.17 -8.42
N ARG A 331 9.28 4.72 -7.21
CA ARG A 331 8.21 4.33 -6.29
C ARG A 331 6.86 4.76 -6.85
N VAL A 332 5.90 3.85 -6.88
CA VAL A 332 4.54 4.16 -7.33
C VAL A 332 3.84 5.04 -6.31
N LEU A 333 3.24 6.12 -6.79
CA LEU A 333 2.34 6.99 -6.03
C LEU A 333 0.90 6.55 -6.29
N LEU A 334 0.16 6.18 -5.25
CA LEU A 334 -1.26 5.92 -5.32
C LEU A 334 -2.04 7.24 -5.35
N GLU A 335 -3.25 7.24 -5.88
CA GLU A 335 -4.19 8.34 -5.68
C GLU A 335 -4.64 8.41 -4.22
N GLN A 336 -5.05 9.60 -3.80
CA GLN A 336 -5.64 9.80 -2.48
C GLN A 336 -6.97 9.04 -2.37
N GLY A 337 -7.16 8.29 -1.30
CA GLY A 337 -8.38 7.52 -1.05
C GLY A 337 -8.14 6.06 -0.68
N ALA A 338 -9.23 5.30 -0.58
CA ALA A 338 -9.20 3.89 -0.21
C ALA A 338 -8.46 3.03 -1.23
N THR A 339 -7.74 2.03 -0.73
CA THR A 339 -6.96 1.08 -1.56
C THR A 339 -7.41 -0.35 -1.29
N TRP A 340 -7.70 -1.11 -2.36
CA TRP A 340 -7.95 -2.55 -2.28
C TRP A 340 -6.83 -3.32 -2.94
N ILE A 341 -6.37 -4.38 -2.25
CA ILE A 341 -5.27 -5.23 -2.69
C ILE A 341 -5.78 -6.65 -2.89
N GLU A 342 -5.69 -7.14 -4.11
CA GLU A 342 -6.07 -8.48 -4.54
C GLU A 342 -4.81 -9.35 -4.59
N LEU A 343 -4.68 -10.32 -3.69
CA LEU A 343 -3.56 -11.24 -3.64
C LEU A 343 -3.85 -12.46 -4.51
N VAL A 344 -3.37 -12.46 -5.74
CA VAL A 344 -3.65 -13.48 -6.75
C VAL A 344 -2.59 -14.58 -6.72
N PRO A 345 -2.95 -15.80 -6.29
CA PRO A 345 -1.98 -16.91 -6.22
C PRO A 345 -1.49 -17.32 -7.60
N ARG A 346 -0.18 -17.42 -7.78
CA ARG A 346 0.43 -17.97 -9.01
C ARG A 346 -0.02 -19.41 -9.23
N GLY A 347 -0.33 -19.75 -10.48
CA GLY A 347 -0.73 -21.09 -10.89
C GLY A 347 -2.18 -21.46 -10.63
N SER A 348 -2.86 -20.91 -9.60
CA SER A 348 -4.28 -21.17 -9.33
C SER A 348 -5.18 -19.96 -9.53
N GLY A 349 -4.64 -18.77 -9.48
CA GLY A 349 -5.31 -17.51 -9.78
C GLY A 349 -4.86 -16.93 -11.12
N SER A 350 -5.54 -15.89 -11.57
CA SER A 350 -5.20 -15.10 -12.75
C SER A 350 -5.93 -13.76 -12.72
N TYR A 351 -5.44 -12.80 -13.50
CA TYR A 351 -6.19 -11.56 -13.73
C TYR A 351 -6.03 -11.08 -15.16
N THR A 352 -6.99 -10.31 -15.63
CA THR A 352 -6.95 -9.60 -16.92
C THR A 352 -7.31 -8.14 -16.71
N VAL A 353 -6.74 -7.31 -17.58
CA VAL A 353 -6.94 -5.86 -17.60
C VAL A 353 -7.43 -5.48 -18.99
N SER A 354 -8.57 -4.79 -19.11
CA SER A 354 -9.20 -4.44 -20.39
C SER A 354 -9.85 -3.06 -20.38
#